data_c4eddcc44a3f956c8c3c39e3af745573
#
_entry.id   c4eddcc44a3f956c8c3c39e3af745573
#
_cell.length_a   1.000
_cell.length_b   1.000
_cell.length_c   1.000
_cell.angle_alpha   90.00
_cell.angle_beta   90.00
_cell.angle_gamma   90.00
#
_symmetry.space_group_name_H-M   'P 1'
#
loop_
_entity.id
_entity.type
_entity.pdbx_description
1 polymer ?
#
loop_
_entity_poly.entity_id
_entity_poly.type
_entity_poly.pdbx_seq_one_letter_code
_entity_poly.pdbx_strand_id
1 'polypeptide(L)'
;MEERERIIHLWFKMWLTKQDLGIDDIFEEDVTYVESWGPKYHNRKMVKHWFHEWNTRGKVLVWNIKQFFHKGDQTVVEWYF
;
A
#
# COMPACT_ATOMS: atom_id res chain seq x y z
N MET A 1 -9.51 2.44 -15.20
CA MET A 1 -8.74 1.82 -14.11
C MET A 1 -7.46 2.55 -13.76
N GLU A 2 -7.20 3.65 -14.46
CA GLU A 2 -6.01 4.47 -14.19
C GLU A 2 -5.94 4.95 -12.75
N GLU A 3 -7.07 5.34 -12.16
CA GLU A 3 -7.10 5.84 -10.79
C GLU A 3 -6.66 4.79 -9.78
N ARG A 4 -7.12 3.56 -9.93
CA ARG A 4 -6.71 2.46 -9.05
C ARG A 4 -5.21 2.17 -9.19
N GLU A 5 -4.72 2.18 -10.42
CA GLU A 5 -3.31 1.93 -10.69
C GLU A 5 -2.44 3.05 -10.13
N ARG A 6 -2.89 4.30 -10.27
CA ARG A 6 -2.21 5.46 -9.70
C ARG A 6 -2.06 5.34 -8.19
N ILE A 7 -3.12 4.94 -7.51
CA ILE A 7 -3.14 4.78 -6.06
C ILE A 7 -2.16 3.70 -5.62
N ILE A 8 -2.13 2.58 -6.33
CA ILE A 8 -1.24 1.46 -6.01
C ILE A 8 0.22 1.84 -6.26
N HIS A 9 0.51 2.53 -7.38
CA HIS A 9 1.84 3.05 -7.63
C HIS A 9 2.30 4.02 -6.54
N LEU A 10 1.40 4.89 -6.10
CA LEU A 10 1.69 5.84 -5.03
C LEU A 10 2.02 5.13 -3.72
N TRP A 11 1.22 4.11 -3.37
CA TRP A 11 1.46 3.32 -2.17
C TRP A 11 2.84 2.66 -2.18
N PHE A 12 3.21 2.04 -3.29
CA PHE A 12 4.52 1.42 -3.43
C PHE A 12 5.64 2.46 -3.34
N LYS A 13 5.43 3.62 -3.95
CA LYS A 13 6.40 4.72 -3.89
C LYS A 13 6.63 5.20 -2.46
N MET A 14 5.59 5.26 -1.65
CA MET A 14 5.71 5.66 -0.25
C MET A 14 6.69 4.76 0.51
N TRP A 15 6.62 3.45 0.27
CA TRP A 15 7.51 2.49 0.91
C TRP A 15 8.95 2.62 0.42
N LEU A 16 9.12 2.83 -0.87
CA LEU A 16 10.45 3.00 -1.45
C LEU A 16 11.15 4.28 -0.97
N THR A 17 10.38 5.34 -0.77
CA THR A 17 10.91 6.64 -0.35
C THR A 17 10.83 6.88 1.15
N LYS A 18 10.16 6.01 1.89
CA LYS A 18 9.89 6.15 3.34
C LYS A 18 9.11 7.41 3.67
N GLN A 19 8.28 7.87 2.74
CA GLN A 19 7.52 9.11 2.89
C GLN A 19 6.03 8.87 2.78
N ASP A 20 5.26 9.48 3.67
CA ASP A 20 3.81 9.52 3.56
C ASP A 20 3.46 10.57 2.49
N LEU A 21 3.12 10.10 1.31
CA LEU A 21 2.77 10.96 0.17
C LEU A 21 1.25 11.05 -0.01
N GLY A 22 0.48 10.66 1.00
CA GLY A 22 -0.97 10.77 0.95
C GLY A 22 -1.70 9.51 1.40
N ILE A 23 -1.27 8.87 2.49
CA ILE A 23 -1.98 7.72 3.06
C ILE A 23 -3.45 8.08 3.32
N ASP A 24 -3.70 9.28 3.83
CA ASP A 24 -5.05 9.75 4.12
C ASP A 24 -5.91 9.91 2.87
N ASP A 25 -5.28 10.04 1.70
CA ASP A 25 -5.98 10.26 0.43
C ASP A 25 -6.28 8.95 -0.30
N ILE A 26 -5.52 7.89 -0.04
CA ILE A 26 -5.67 6.64 -0.79
C ILE A 26 -6.37 5.54 -0.01
N PHE A 27 -6.43 5.62 1.31
CA PHE A 27 -7.14 4.66 2.16
C PHE A 27 -8.34 5.31 2.81
N GLU A 28 -9.46 4.59 2.83
CA GLU A 28 -10.63 5.02 3.57
C GLU A 28 -10.37 4.91 5.07
N GLU A 29 -11.09 5.71 5.86
CA GLU A 29 -10.91 5.74 7.30
C GLU A 29 -11.12 4.37 7.95
N ASP A 30 -12.07 3.59 7.44
CA ASP A 30 -12.43 2.26 7.95
C ASP A 30 -11.83 1.13 7.13
N VAL A 31 -10.74 1.38 6.42
CA VAL A 31 -10.05 0.38 5.60
C VAL A 31 -9.63 -0.83 6.45
N THR A 32 -9.66 -2.01 5.82
CA THR A 32 -9.03 -3.21 6.38
C THR A 32 -7.83 -3.57 5.51
N TYR A 33 -6.68 -3.63 6.12
CA TYR A 33 -5.43 -3.98 5.44
C TYR A 33 -4.87 -5.26 6.05
N VAL A 34 -4.59 -6.24 5.20
CA VAL A 34 -4.09 -7.55 5.63
C VAL A 34 -2.75 -7.81 4.97
N GLU A 35 -1.72 -8.04 5.77
CA GLU A 35 -0.42 -8.43 5.24
C GLU A 35 -0.44 -9.92 4.86
N SER A 36 0.39 -10.28 3.89
CA SER A 36 0.44 -11.64 3.35
C SER A 36 0.77 -12.72 4.39
N TRP A 37 1.37 -12.35 5.51
CA TRP A 37 1.80 -13.27 6.57
C TRP A 37 0.95 -13.17 7.83
N GLY A 38 -0.18 -12.46 7.78
CA GLY A 38 -1.21 -12.52 8.79
C GLY A 38 -1.67 -11.26 9.48
N PRO A 39 -0.80 -10.30 9.84
CA PRO A 39 -1.24 -9.10 10.54
C PRO A 39 -2.34 -8.35 9.81
N LYS A 40 -3.31 -7.84 10.59
CA LYS A 40 -4.42 -7.03 10.08
C LYS A 40 -4.42 -5.66 10.73
N TYR A 41 -4.78 -4.68 9.93
CA TYR A 41 -4.99 -3.31 10.40
C TYR A 41 -6.41 -2.88 10.06
N HIS A 42 -7.19 -2.48 11.05
CA HIS A 42 -8.64 -2.30 10.91
C HIS A 42 -9.10 -0.88 10.58
N ASN A 43 -8.18 0.07 10.49
CA ASN A 43 -8.51 1.43 10.10
C ASN A 43 -7.28 2.12 9.53
N ARG A 44 -7.51 3.26 8.88
CA ARG A 44 -6.45 4.04 8.26
C ARG A 44 -5.39 4.48 9.27
N LYS A 45 -5.80 4.82 10.47
CA LYS A 45 -4.89 5.24 11.55
C LYS A 45 -3.90 4.13 11.88
N MET A 46 -4.35 2.89 11.95
CA MET A 46 -3.48 1.74 12.21
C MET A 46 -2.52 1.47 11.07
N VAL A 47 -2.99 1.59 9.82
CA VAL A 47 -2.14 1.45 8.63
C VAL A 47 -1.03 2.50 8.66
N LYS A 48 -1.38 3.75 8.96
CA LYS A 48 -0.44 4.85 9.02
C LYS A 48 0.60 4.66 10.14
N HIS A 49 0.17 4.19 11.30
CA HIS A 49 1.06 3.89 12.42
C HIS A 49 2.04 2.79 12.04
N TRP A 50 1.57 1.70 11.46
CA TRP A 50 2.39 0.60 10.98
C TRP A 50 3.41 1.08 9.95
N PHE A 51 2.98 1.88 8.98
CA PHE A 51 3.87 2.44 7.96
C PHE A 51 5.03 3.21 8.59
N HIS A 52 4.72 4.11 9.51
CA HIS A 52 5.75 4.92 10.16
C HIS A 52 6.68 4.08 11.04
N GLU A 53 6.12 3.17 11.82
CA GLU A 53 6.89 2.31 12.70
C GLU A 53 7.85 1.40 11.94
N TRP A 54 7.37 0.75 10.89
CA TRP A 54 8.18 -0.14 10.08
C TRP A 54 9.35 0.61 9.43
N ASN A 55 9.08 1.81 8.91
CA ASN A 55 10.08 2.61 8.21
C ASN A 55 11.15 3.22 9.13
N THR A 56 11.00 3.12 10.44
CA THR A 56 12.07 3.49 11.37
C THR A 56 13.10 2.39 11.49
N ARG A 57 12.77 1.16 11.12
CA ARG A 57 13.62 -0.03 11.32
C ARG A 57 13.98 -0.75 10.04
N GLY A 58 13.15 -0.65 9.03
CA GLY A 58 13.29 -1.38 7.78
C GLY A 58 13.47 -0.48 6.58
N LYS A 59 13.75 -1.11 5.45
CA LYS A 59 13.92 -0.41 4.18
C LYS A 59 13.49 -1.31 3.02
N VAL A 60 12.66 -0.79 2.14
CA VAL A 60 12.29 -1.47 0.91
C VAL A 60 13.20 -0.98 -0.20
N LEU A 61 14.01 -1.87 -0.77
CA LEU A 61 14.96 -1.52 -1.81
C LEU A 61 14.36 -1.60 -3.21
N VAL A 62 13.50 -2.59 -3.44
CA VAL A 62 12.88 -2.83 -4.73
C VAL A 62 11.43 -3.25 -4.51
N TRP A 63 10.53 -2.62 -5.23
CA TRP A 63 9.13 -3.04 -5.26
C TRP A 63 8.53 -2.58 -6.59
N ASN A 64 8.61 -3.44 -7.58
CA ASN A 64 8.20 -3.12 -8.94
C ASN A 64 6.89 -3.81 -9.31
N ILE A 65 6.00 -3.06 -9.93
CA ILE A 65 4.73 -3.57 -10.43
C ILE A 65 4.98 -4.18 -11.80
N LYS A 66 4.53 -5.44 -11.99
CA LYS A 66 4.60 -6.11 -13.29
C LYS A 66 3.33 -5.85 -14.08
N GLN A 67 2.18 -6.09 -13.48
CA GLN A 67 0.90 -5.90 -14.17
C GLN A 67 -0.26 -5.85 -13.19
N PHE A 68 -1.37 -5.35 -13.68
CA PHE A 68 -2.63 -5.26 -12.94
C PHE A 68 -3.69 -6.13 -13.58
N PHE A 69 -4.57 -6.67 -12.74
CA PHE A 69 -5.76 -7.39 -13.17
C PHE A 69 -6.97 -6.75 -12.49
N HIS A 70 -7.94 -6.34 -13.28
CA HIS A 70 -9.13 -5.66 -12.76
C HIS A 70 -10.37 -6.52 -13.02
N LYS A 71 -11.22 -6.64 -12.00
CA LYS A 71 -12.53 -7.28 -12.14
C LYS A 71 -13.52 -6.57 -11.22
N GLY A 72 -14.48 -5.86 -11.81
CA GLY A 72 -15.45 -5.08 -11.05
C GLY A 72 -14.76 -4.05 -10.16
N ASP A 73 -15.02 -4.10 -8.87
CA ASP A 73 -14.41 -3.23 -7.87
C ASP A 73 -13.12 -3.81 -7.27
N GLN A 74 -12.62 -4.91 -7.83
CA GLN A 74 -11.42 -5.57 -7.35
C GLN A 74 -10.24 -5.35 -8.28
N THR A 75 -9.05 -5.20 -7.69
CA THR A 75 -7.80 -5.09 -8.45
C THR A 75 -6.76 -5.99 -7.82
N VAL A 76 -6.12 -6.79 -8.66
CA VAL A 76 -4.99 -7.66 -8.26
C VAL A 76 -3.74 -7.11 -8.91
N VAL A 77 -2.69 -7.00 -8.13
CA VAL A 77 -1.39 -6.51 -8.59
C VAL A 77 -0.37 -7.65 -8.52
N GLU A 78 0.33 -7.84 -9.62
CA GLU A 78 1.50 -8.73 -9.63
C GLU A 78 2.74 -7.86 -9.51
N TRP A 79 3.60 -8.16 -8.54
CA TRP A 79 4.80 -7.37 -8.34
C TRP A 79 6.04 -8.21 -8.15
N TYR A 80 7.15 -7.51 -8.19
CA TYR A 80 8.48 -8.04 -7.98
C TYR A 80 9.07 -7.34 -6.74
N PHE A 81 9.46 -8.12 -5.76
CA PHE A 81 9.87 -7.57 -4.45
C PHE A 81 11.26 -8.02 -4.05
#